data_41f7aec1413feaa23b7f5d7529368a4d
#
_entry.id   41f7aec1413feaa23b7f5d7529368a4d
#
_cell.length_a   1.000
_cell.length_b   1.000
_cell.length_c   1.000
_cell.angle_alpha   90.00
_cell.angle_beta   90.00
_cell.angle_gamma   90.00
#
_symmetry.space_group_name_H-M   'P 1'
#
loop_
_entity.id
_entity.type
_entity.pdbx_description
1 polymer ?
#
loop_
_entity_poly.entity_id
_entity_poly.type
_entity_poly.pdbx_seq_one_letter_code
_entity_poly.pdbx_strand_id
1 'polypeptide(L)'
;MASPFAGLEVENELRPIARLFDFDLDRCLSSVLVLEAKISEEAFSARTMGTARVGNAVVIGAEGLILTMGYLVTEADEVTVSTNDGARIPAHVLGIDQGTGFGLLQALEPLGLPPLAIGDSRKVRPEAAVISAGGGGRSHALCGSVLAREPFAGYWEYYLEEALYVEPAHPHWSGAALISPAGDLLGIGSLRMERYAQDGHIRSLNMFVPAELLSPILGDLARGRPARPPRPWLGVLSHEVSSHVVVMDVTPGGPAARAELRRGDVIHELAGKRVNDLASFYERLWALGAPGVMVPLTIQREGDIFDVEIRSADRVGLQRKRRLN
;
A
#
# COMPACT_ATOMS: atom_id res chain seq x y z
N MET A 1 -13.95 0.84 -23.80
CA MET A 1 -12.56 0.35 -23.84
C MET A 1 -12.51 -0.99 -23.12
N ALA A 2 -11.66 -1.91 -23.55
CA ALA A 2 -11.47 -3.17 -22.81
C ALA A 2 -10.88 -2.88 -21.42
N SER A 3 -11.18 -3.73 -20.43
CA SER A 3 -10.57 -3.65 -19.11
C SER A 3 -9.04 -3.72 -19.24
N PRO A 4 -8.26 -2.95 -18.47
CA PRO A 4 -6.79 -3.06 -18.47
C PRO A 4 -6.30 -4.45 -18.00
N PHE A 5 -7.19 -5.26 -17.41
CA PHE A 5 -6.91 -6.63 -16.98
C PHE A 5 -7.43 -7.70 -17.97
N ALA A 6 -7.96 -7.31 -19.13
CA ALA A 6 -8.43 -8.24 -20.14
C ALA A 6 -7.28 -9.16 -20.61
N GLY A 7 -7.52 -10.47 -20.62
CA GLY A 7 -6.53 -11.48 -20.97
C GLY A 7 -5.55 -11.85 -19.86
N LEU A 8 -5.80 -11.38 -18.66
CA LEU A 8 -5.01 -11.63 -17.46
C LEU A 8 -5.86 -12.27 -16.34
N GLU A 9 -6.78 -13.16 -16.74
CA GLU A 9 -7.66 -13.85 -15.80
C GLU A 9 -6.89 -14.85 -14.92
N VAL A 10 -7.43 -15.10 -13.72
CA VAL A 10 -6.96 -16.17 -12.83
C VAL A 10 -7.26 -17.53 -13.46
N GLU A 11 -6.37 -18.50 -13.29
CA GLU A 11 -6.56 -19.88 -13.72
C GLU A 11 -7.85 -20.47 -13.15
N ASN A 12 -8.60 -21.24 -13.96
CA ASN A 12 -9.95 -21.71 -13.58
C ASN A 12 -9.95 -22.53 -12.29
N GLU A 13 -8.90 -23.32 -12.06
CA GLU A 13 -8.75 -24.21 -10.91
C GLU A 13 -8.60 -23.45 -9.60
N LEU A 14 -8.13 -22.20 -9.65
CA LEU A 14 -7.91 -21.33 -8.50
C LEU A 14 -9.09 -20.40 -8.24
N ARG A 15 -10.08 -20.35 -9.14
CA ARG A 15 -11.24 -19.44 -8.98
C ARG A 15 -12.21 -19.93 -7.91
N PRO A 16 -12.82 -19.02 -7.13
CA PRO A 16 -13.81 -19.38 -6.14
C PRO A 16 -15.07 -19.98 -6.78
N ILE A 17 -15.58 -21.04 -6.18
CA ILE A 17 -16.79 -21.74 -6.60
C ILE A 17 -17.94 -21.26 -5.72
N ALA A 18 -18.91 -20.52 -6.28
CA ALA A 18 -19.95 -19.81 -5.52
C ALA A 18 -20.72 -20.71 -4.53
N ARG A 19 -21.02 -21.96 -4.90
CA ARG A 19 -21.75 -22.92 -4.04
C ARG A 19 -21.02 -23.34 -2.75
N LEU A 20 -19.75 -22.96 -2.60
CA LEU A 20 -18.95 -23.25 -1.41
C LEU A 20 -18.99 -22.14 -0.36
N PHE A 21 -19.70 -21.06 -0.63
CA PHE A 21 -19.83 -19.92 0.26
C PHE A 21 -21.28 -19.72 0.69
N ASP A 22 -21.48 -19.32 1.93
CA ASP A 22 -22.80 -19.03 2.51
C ASP A 22 -23.32 -17.62 2.19
N PHE A 23 -22.60 -16.87 1.34
CA PHE A 23 -22.97 -15.53 0.88
C PHE A 23 -23.00 -15.47 -0.66
N ASP A 24 -23.66 -14.46 -1.19
CA ASP A 24 -23.69 -14.18 -2.65
C ASP A 24 -22.31 -13.68 -3.13
N LEU A 25 -21.52 -14.63 -3.65
CA LEU A 25 -20.17 -14.36 -4.13
C LEU A 25 -20.13 -13.33 -5.26
N ASP A 26 -21.04 -13.38 -6.21
CA ASP A 26 -21.04 -12.45 -7.35
C ASP A 26 -21.39 -11.04 -6.91
N ARG A 27 -22.35 -10.92 -6.00
CA ARG A 27 -22.68 -9.66 -5.37
C ARG A 27 -21.53 -9.10 -4.55
N CYS A 28 -20.80 -9.93 -3.81
CA CYS A 28 -19.61 -9.55 -3.07
C CYS A 28 -18.51 -9.06 -4.03
N LEU A 29 -18.20 -9.82 -5.07
CA LEU A 29 -17.18 -9.48 -6.07
C LEU A 29 -17.54 -8.26 -6.93
N SER A 30 -18.84 -7.89 -7.04
CA SER A 30 -19.23 -6.66 -7.74
C SER A 30 -18.75 -5.38 -7.07
N SER A 31 -18.43 -5.46 -5.76
CA SER A 31 -17.87 -4.34 -4.99
C SER A 31 -16.40 -4.06 -5.27
N VAL A 32 -15.73 -4.94 -6.02
CA VAL A 32 -14.33 -4.75 -6.40
C VAL A 32 -14.25 -4.16 -7.80
N LEU A 33 -13.61 -3.00 -7.89
CA LEU A 33 -13.57 -2.16 -9.08
C LEU A 33 -12.16 -2.16 -9.68
N VAL A 34 -12.06 -1.95 -10.98
CA VAL A 34 -10.79 -1.56 -11.61
C VAL A 34 -10.58 -0.07 -11.41
N LEU A 35 -9.39 0.33 -11.05
CA LEU A 35 -9.00 1.73 -10.85
C LEU A 35 -7.93 2.12 -11.87
N GLU A 36 -8.13 3.27 -12.52
CA GLU A 36 -7.17 3.93 -13.40
C GLU A 36 -6.94 5.36 -12.90
N ALA A 37 -5.69 5.77 -12.79
CA ALA A 37 -5.32 7.13 -12.40
C ALA A 37 -4.31 7.72 -13.36
N LYS A 38 -4.50 9.02 -13.68
CA LYS A 38 -3.56 9.82 -14.47
C LYS A 38 -2.90 10.86 -13.58
N ILE A 39 -1.60 10.93 -13.66
CA ILE A 39 -0.74 11.78 -12.86
C ILE A 39 0.07 12.68 -13.80
N SER A 40 0.23 13.96 -13.47
CA SER A 40 1.08 14.88 -14.22
C SER A 40 2.54 14.42 -14.22
N GLU A 41 3.25 14.60 -15.33
CA GLU A 41 4.70 14.36 -15.42
C GLU A 41 5.51 15.20 -14.42
N GLU A 42 4.98 16.37 -14.03
CA GLU A 42 5.59 17.26 -13.05
C GLU A 42 5.40 16.81 -11.60
N ALA A 43 4.56 15.81 -11.35
CA ALA A 43 4.30 15.31 -10.01
C ALA A 43 5.53 14.65 -9.39
N PHE A 44 5.76 14.90 -8.10
CA PHE A 44 6.88 14.31 -7.37
C PHE A 44 6.88 12.78 -7.47
N SER A 45 5.72 12.15 -7.36
CA SER A 45 5.54 10.69 -7.42
C SER A 45 5.63 10.10 -8.84
N ALA A 46 5.56 10.92 -9.89
CA ALA A 46 5.62 10.44 -11.27
C ALA A 46 6.97 9.81 -11.62
N ARG A 47 8.06 10.32 -11.02
CA ARG A 47 9.43 9.83 -11.28
C ARG A 47 9.64 8.37 -10.85
N THR A 48 8.95 7.92 -9.80
CA THR A 48 9.14 6.58 -9.22
C THR A 48 8.00 5.62 -9.58
N MET A 49 6.78 6.14 -9.78
CA MET A 49 5.56 5.34 -9.95
C MET A 49 4.88 5.54 -11.31
N GLY A 50 5.43 6.39 -12.16
CA GLY A 50 4.86 6.69 -13.48
C GLY A 50 3.64 7.60 -13.44
N THR A 51 3.18 7.96 -14.65
CA THR A 51 2.08 8.92 -14.88
C THR A 51 0.72 8.26 -15.14
N ALA A 52 0.72 6.95 -15.46
CA ALA A 52 -0.49 6.14 -15.61
C ALA A 52 -0.41 4.99 -14.62
N ARG A 53 -1.39 4.91 -13.72
CA ARG A 53 -1.45 3.86 -12.70
C ARG A 53 -2.73 3.08 -12.81
N VAL A 54 -2.61 1.77 -12.72
CA VAL A 54 -3.73 0.84 -12.80
C VAL A 54 -3.70 -0.08 -11.57
N GLY A 55 -4.85 -0.35 -11.02
CA GLY A 55 -5.03 -1.25 -9.90
C GLY A 55 -6.50 -1.51 -9.62
N ASN A 56 -6.79 -1.85 -8.39
CA ASN A 56 -8.13 -2.14 -7.93
C ASN A 56 -8.56 -1.19 -6.81
N ALA A 57 -9.85 -1.17 -6.54
CA ALA A 57 -10.43 -0.44 -5.44
C ALA A 57 -11.68 -1.17 -4.94
N VAL A 58 -12.11 -0.91 -3.73
CA VAL A 58 -13.20 -1.63 -3.08
C VAL A 58 -14.25 -0.66 -2.57
N VAL A 59 -15.52 -0.88 -2.93
CA VAL A 59 -16.64 -0.11 -2.39
C VAL A 59 -16.84 -0.49 -0.91
N ILE A 60 -16.76 0.50 -0.03
CA ILE A 60 -16.89 0.31 1.43
C ILE A 60 -18.03 1.13 2.04
N GLY A 61 -18.72 1.95 1.26
CA GLY A 61 -19.86 2.75 1.69
C GLY A 61 -20.91 2.88 0.62
N ALA A 62 -22.18 2.86 1.02
CA ALA A 62 -23.32 2.91 0.12
C ALA A 62 -23.39 4.19 -0.71
N GLU A 63 -22.86 5.30 -0.18
CA GLU A 63 -22.76 6.61 -0.87
C GLU A 63 -21.59 6.69 -1.86
N GLY A 64 -21.03 5.54 -2.27
CA GLY A 64 -19.91 5.49 -3.22
C GLY A 64 -18.55 5.80 -2.60
N LEU A 65 -18.38 5.51 -1.32
CA LEU A 65 -17.08 5.57 -0.66
C LEU A 65 -16.25 4.36 -1.05
N ILE A 66 -14.99 4.59 -1.47
CA ILE A 66 -14.13 3.58 -2.09
C ILE A 66 -12.77 3.59 -1.40
N LEU A 67 -12.25 2.39 -1.07
CA LEU A 67 -10.92 2.19 -0.49
C LEU A 67 -9.97 1.59 -1.52
N THR A 68 -8.74 2.08 -1.55
CA THR A 68 -7.64 1.56 -2.39
C THR A 68 -6.30 1.79 -1.71
N MET A 69 -5.20 1.51 -2.40
CA MET A 69 -3.86 1.90 -1.96
C MET A 69 -3.53 3.33 -2.41
N GLY A 70 -3.00 4.13 -1.49
CA GLY A 70 -2.70 5.55 -1.70
C GLY A 70 -1.72 5.80 -2.83
N TYR A 71 -0.72 4.91 -3.04
CA TYR A 71 0.25 5.09 -4.12
C TYR A 71 -0.37 5.05 -5.52
N LEU A 72 -1.53 4.40 -5.69
CA LEU A 72 -2.27 4.41 -6.96
C LEU A 72 -2.81 5.80 -7.30
N VAL A 73 -3.16 6.59 -6.29
CA VAL A 73 -3.90 7.85 -6.45
C VAL A 73 -3.15 9.08 -5.93
N THR A 74 -1.92 8.90 -5.42
CA THR A 74 -1.08 10.02 -4.97
C THR A 74 -0.80 10.95 -6.13
N GLU A 75 -1.12 12.25 -5.94
CA GLU A 75 -0.97 13.33 -6.92
C GLU A 75 -1.76 13.11 -8.22
N ALA A 76 -2.77 12.23 -8.23
CA ALA A 76 -3.58 11.99 -9.41
C ALA A 76 -4.41 13.22 -9.78
N ASP A 77 -4.35 13.64 -11.05
CA ASP A 77 -5.20 14.68 -11.63
C ASP A 77 -6.58 14.10 -11.97
N GLU A 78 -6.62 12.87 -12.48
CA GLU A 78 -7.85 12.15 -12.82
C GLU A 78 -7.84 10.76 -12.21
N VAL A 79 -8.96 10.34 -11.64
CA VAL A 79 -9.18 8.96 -11.19
C VAL A 79 -10.51 8.47 -11.77
N THR A 80 -10.49 7.29 -12.37
CA THR A 80 -11.68 6.60 -12.88
C THR A 80 -11.75 5.21 -12.28
N VAL A 81 -12.92 4.82 -11.82
CA VAL A 81 -13.20 3.43 -11.43
C VAL A 81 -14.13 2.78 -12.46
N SER A 82 -13.93 1.49 -12.71
CA SER A 82 -14.76 0.72 -13.62
C SER A 82 -15.39 -0.46 -12.89
N THR A 83 -16.68 -0.64 -13.09
CA THR A 83 -17.46 -1.76 -12.56
C THR A 83 -17.28 -3.01 -13.40
N ASN A 84 -17.73 -4.18 -12.91
CA ASN A 84 -17.60 -5.44 -13.64
C ASN A 84 -18.45 -5.52 -14.92
N ASP A 85 -19.49 -4.71 -15.04
CA ASP A 85 -20.32 -4.54 -16.26
C ASP A 85 -19.77 -3.50 -17.24
N GLY A 86 -18.63 -2.87 -16.89
CA GLY A 86 -17.91 -1.94 -17.76
C GLY A 86 -18.32 -0.47 -17.63
N ALA A 87 -19.19 -0.10 -16.68
CA ALA A 87 -19.48 1.31 -16.41
C ALA A 87 -18.23 2.00 -15.86
N ARG A 88 -17.92 3.20 -16.36
CA ARG A 88 -16.77 4.01 -15.98
C ARG A 88 -17.22 5.25 -15.24
N ILE A 89 -16.81 5.36 -13.99
CA ILE A 89 -17.27 6.41 -13.07
C ILE A 89 -16.06 7.20 -12.58
N PRO A 90 -16.05 8.54 -12.75
CA PRO A 90 -15.01 9.38 -12.19
C PRO A 90 -15.07 9.37 -10.66
N ALA A 91 -13.92 9.46 -10.04
CA ALA A 91 -13.80 9.47 -8.59
C ALA A 91 -12.87 10.58 -8.10
N HIS A 92 -13.21 11.14 -6.94
CA HIS A 92 -12.42 12.15 -6.24
C HIS A 92 -11.63 11.51 -5.10
N VAL A 93 -10.33 11.84 -4.98
CA VAL A 93 -9.52 11.38 -3.83
C VAL A 93 -9.83 12.27 -2.63
N LEU A 94 -10.39 11.69 -1.58
CA LEU A 94 -10.67 12.38 -0.32
C LEU A 94 -9.40 12.57 0.49
N GLY A 95 -8.61 11.50 0.65
CA GLY A 95 -7.40 11.55 1.45
C GLY A 95 -6.52 10.32 1.28
N ILE A 96 -5.26 10.45 1.74
CA ILE A 96 -4.27 9.37 1.77
C ILE A 96 -3.65 9.35 3.15
N ASP A 97 -3.62 8.19 3.81
CA ASP A 97 -2.89 7.99 5.05
C ASP A 97 -1.53 7.34 4.78
N GLN A 98 -0.45 8.05 5.09
CA GLN A 98 0.91 7.57 4.89
C GLN A 98 1.27 6.39 5.81
N GLY A 99 0.62 6.31 6.98
CA GLY A 99 0.90 5.26 7.96
C GLY A 99 0.39 3.89 7.54
N THR A 100 -0.84 3.81 7.02
CA THR A 100 -1.41 2.56 6.50
C THR A 100 -1.16 2.37 5.01
N GLY A 101 -0.88 3.46 4.30
CA GLY A 101 -0.81 3.47 2.85
C GLY A 101 -2.18 3.50 2.16
N PHE A 102 -3.29 3.61 2.88
CA PHE A 102 -4.63 3.68 2.29
C PHE A 102 -4.88 4.97 1.53
N GLY A 103 -5.65 4.85 0.44
CA GLY A 103 -6.26 5.94 -0.30
C GLY A 103 -7.77 5.82 -0.23
N LEU A 104 -8.46 6.91 0.14
CA LEU A 104 -9.91 6.99 0.21
C LEU A 104 -10.43 7.85 -0.92
N LEU A 105 -11.44 7.34 -1.64
CA LEU A 105 -12.05 8.00 -2.79
C LEU A 105 -13.55 8.15 -2.58
N GLN A 106 -14.12 9.14 -3.27
CA GLN A 106 -15.56 9.32 -3.45
C GLN A 106 -15.91 9.17 -4.93
N ALA A 107 -16.79 8.25 -5.28
CA ALA A 107 -17.38 8.19 -6.61
C ALA A 107 -18.21 9.46 -6.87
N LEU A 108 -18.09 10.04 -8.06
CA LEU A 108 -18.81 11.27 -8.42
C LEU A 108 -20.21 10.99 -9.01
N GLU A 109 -20.51 9.72 -9.27
CA GLU A 109 -21.81 9.24 -9.73
C GLU A 109 -22.21 8.01 -8.89
N PRO A 110 -23.51 7.71 -8.74
CA PRO A 110 -23.97 6.54 -7.99
C PRO A 110 -23.41 5.25 -8.59
N LEU A 111 -22.81 4.41 -7.75
CA LEU A 111 -22.28 3.11 -8.17
C LEU A 111 -23.36 2.04 -8.26
N GLY A 112 -24.41 2.12 -7.42
CA GLY A 112 -25.45 1.08 -7.35
C GLY A 112 -24.95 -0.28 -6.85
N LEU A 113 -23.74 -0.33 -6.27
CA LEU A 113 -23.07 -1.54 -5.82
C LEU A 113 -23.13 -1.67 -4.29
N PRO A 114 -23.18 -2.91 -3.77
CA PRO A 114 -23.17 -3.14 -2.33
C PRO A 114 -21.79 -2.80 -1.77
N PRO A 115 -21.68 -2.14 -0.60
CA PRO A 115 -20.40 -2.01 0.08
C PRO A 115 -19.99 -3.32 0.75
N LEU A 116 -18.68 -3.63 0.77
CA LEU A 116 -18.12 -4.68 1.61
C LEU A 116 -18.01 -4.16 3.06
N ALA A 117 -18.46 -4.96 4.00
CA ALA A 117 -18.25 -4.68 5.41
C ALA A 117 -16.76 -4.85 5.78
N ILE A 118 -16.24 -3.94 6.60
CA ILE A 118 -14.88 -4.06 7.12
C ILE A 118 -14.84 -5.17 8.15
N GLY A 119 -14.09 -6.22 7.86
CA GLY A 119 -13.85 -7.34 8.76
C GLY A 119 -12.74 -7.06 9.77
N ASP A 120 -12.47 -8.03 10.62
CA ASP A 120 -11.40 -7.99 11.61
C ASP A 120 -10.38 -9.09 11.29
N SER A 121 -9.30 -8.72 10.64
CA SER A 121 -8.27 -9.69 10.22
C SER A 121 -7.50 -10.30 11.39
N ARG A 122 -7.59 -9.73 12.61
CA ARG A 122 -6.98 -10.30 13.82
C ARG A 122 -7.62 -11.62 14.23
N LYS A 123 -8.83 -11.90 13.75
CA LYS A 123 -9.54 -13.16 13.97
C LYS A 123 -9.15 -14.26 13.00
N VAL A 124 -8.41 -13.89 11.95
CA VAL A 124 -7.98 -14.83 10.90
C VAL A 124 -6.72 -15.55 11.35
N ARG A 125 -6.74 -16.87 11.31
CA ARG A 125 -5.59 -17.72 11.68
C ARG A 125 -4.73 -18.01 10.44
N PRO A 126 -3.46 -18.34 10.62
CA PRO A 126 -2.67 -18.96 9.54
C PRO A 126 -3.43 -20.15 8.93
N GLU A 127 -3.23 -20.37 7.64
CA GLU A 127 -3.91 -21.38 6.80
C GLU A 127 -5.42 -21.14 6.58
N ALA A 128 -6.01 -20.07 7.15
CA ALA A 128 -7.40 -19.74 6.89
C ALA A 128 -7.60 -19.46 5.40
N ALA A 129 -8.66 -20.07 4.84
CA ALA A 129 -9.05 -19.81 3.46
C ALA A 129 -9.54 -18.38 3.29
N VAL A 130 -9.15 -17.73 2.19
CA VAL A 130 -9.54 -16.36 1.83
C VAL A 130 -9.71 -16.25 0.32
N ILE A 131 -10.35 -15.18 -0.13
CA ILE A 131 -10.42 -14.84 -1.56
C ILE A 131 -9.65 -13.54 -1.78
N SER A 132 -8.66 -13.57 -2.69
CA SER A 132 -8.03 -12.36 -3.22
C SER A 132 -8.75 -11.98 -4.51
N ALA A 133 -9.31 -10.76 -4.60
CA ALA A 133 -10.15 -10.36 -5.73
C ALA A 133 -9.72 -9.02 -6.32
N GLY A 134 -9.48 -9.02 -7.64
CA GLY A 134 -9.40 -7.82 -8.47
C GLY A 134 -10.75 -7.50 -9.14
N GLY A 135 -10.85 -6.32 -9.76
CA GLY A 135 -12.03 -5.95 -10.56
C GLY A 135 -12.17 -6.84 -11.81
N GLY A 136 -13.40 -7.30 -12.08
CA GLY A 136 -13.72 -8.22 -13.19
C GLY A 136 -14.44 -9.49 -12.75
N GLY A 137 -14.91 -9.56 -11.51
CA GLY A 137 -15.72 -10.67 -10.98
C GLY A 137 -14.93 -11.96 -10.79
N ARG A 138 -15.59 -13.12 -10.96
CA ARG A 138 -14.98 -14.43 -10.65
C ARG A 138 -13.72 -14.75 -11.46
N SER A 139 -13.61 -14.26 -12.68
CA SER A 139 -12.42 -14.48 -13.50
C SER A 139 -11.17 -13.77 -12.96
N HIS A 140 -11.37 -12.79 -12.10
CA HIS A 140 -10.32 -12.04 -11.43
C HIS A 140 -10.34 -12.23 -9.90
N ALA A 141 -10.85 -13.37 -9.44
CA ALA A 141 -10.84 -13.77 -8.04
C ALA A 141 -10.08 -15.09 -7.86
N LEU A 142 -9.30 -15.19 -6.81
CA LEU A 142 -8.40 -16.30 -6.54
C LEU A 142 -8.62 -16.79 -5.11
N CYS A 143 -8.87 -18.12 -4.96
CA CYS A 143 -8.87 -18.77 -3.67
C CYS A 143 -7.44 -18.95 -3.17
N GLY A 144 -7.17 -18.54 -1.96
CA GLY A 144 -5.88 -18.67 -1.31
C GLY A 144 -5.99 -18.89 0.18
N SER A 145 -4.87 -18.83 0.86
CA SER A 145 -4.79 -18.95 2.31
C SER A 145 -3.87 -17.90 2.91
N VAL A 146 -4.15 -17.51 4.15
CA VAL A 146 -3.27 -16.65 4.92
C VAL A 146 -2.04 -17.44 5.35
N LEU A 147 -0.87 -17.06 4.84
CA LEU A 147 0.40 -17.69 5.19
C LEU A 147 0.90 -17.21 6.57
N ALA A 148 0.85 -15.90 6.79
CA ALA A 148 1.35 -15.28 8.01
C ALA A 148 0.69 -13.92 8.28
N ARG A 149 0.80 -13.47 9.53
CA ARG A 149 0.56 -12.11 9.96
C ARG A 149 1.81 -11.64 10.70
N GLU A 150 2.59 -10.78 10.07
CA GLU A 150 3.93 -10.39 10.52
C GLU A 150 4.18 -8.90 10.24
N PRO A 151 5.12 -8.25 10.92
CA PRO A 151 5.53 -6.90 10.57
C PRO A 151 6.05 -6.80 9.14
N PHE A 152 5.87 -5.62 8.54
CA PHE A 152 6.41 -5.28 7.24
C PHE A 152 7.13 -3.94 7.29
N ALA A 153 8.41 -3.91 6.93
CA ALA A 153 9.18 -2.70 6.72
C ALA A 153 9.54 -2.56 5.23
N GLY A 154 8.97 -1.55 4.57
CA GLY A 154 9.22 -1.25 3.16
C GLY A 154 10.48 -0.39 2.98
N TYR A 155 11.16 -0.54 1.86
CA TYR A 155 12.39 0.19 1.56
C TYR A 155 12.22 1.72 1.40
N TRP A 156 10.98 2.23 1.40
CA TRP A 156 10.61 3.64 1.16
C TRP A 156 10.10 4.38 2.40
N GLU A 157 10.66 4.11 3.58
CA GLU A 157 10.25 4.65 4.88
C GLU A 157 8.77 4.35 5.19
N TYR A 158 8.42 3.08 5.17
CA TYR A 158 7.11 2.55 5.45
C TYR A 158 7.19 1.36 6.41
N TYR A 159 6.34 1.33 7.43
CA TYR A 159 6.29 0.26 8.41
C TYR A 159 4.87 -0.03 8.85
N LEU A 160 4.50 -1.28 8.84
CA LEU A 160 3.30 -1.84 9.44
C LEU A 160 3.69 -2.80 10.54
N GLU A 161 3.09 -2.67 11.71
CA GLU A 161 3.31 -3.62 12.82
C GLU A 161 2.79 -5.01 12.47
N GLU A 162 1.76 -5.08 11.66
CA GLU A 162 1.15 -6.32 11.18
C GLU A 162 0.66 -6.14 9.75
N ALA A 163 1.12 -7.01 8.86
CA ALA A 163 0.62 -7.17 7.50
C ALA A 163 0.15 -8.61 7.30
N LEU A 164 -0.78 -8.85 6.38
CA LEU A 164 -1.25 -10.18 6.02
C LEU A 164 -0.50 -10.65 4.78
N TYR A 165 0.05 -11.84 4.85
CA TYR A 165 0.71 -12.50 3.72
C TYR A 165 -0.15 -13.64 3.23
N VAL A 166 -0.47 -13.65 1.94
CA VAL A 166 -1.44 -14.57 1.33
C VAL A 166 -0.85 -15.25 0.11
N GLU A 167 -1.01 -16.55 0.01
CA GLU A 167 -0.61 -17.36 -1.14
C GLU A 167 -1.80 -18.17 -1.70
N PRO A 168 -1.78 -18.47 -3.01
CA PRO A 168 -0.84 -17.99 -4.02
C PRO A 168 -1.05 -16.51 -4.35
N ALA A 169 -0.06 -15.90 -5.01
CA ALA A 169 -0.13 -14.49 -5.38
C ALA A 169 -1.18 -14.22 -6.46
N HIS A 170 -2.08 -13.27 -6.21
CA HIS A 170 -2.99 -12.73 -7.20
C HIS A 170 -2.21 -11.86 -8.21
N PRO A 171 -2.39 -12.01 -9.53
CA PRO A 171 -1.63 -11.26 -10.53
C PRO A 171 -1.91 -9.74 -10.48
N HIS A 172 -3.14 -9.33 -10.15
CA HIS A 172 -3.57 -7.93 -10.05
C HIS A 172 -3.74 -7.51 -8.58
N TRP A 173 -2.68 -7.64 -7.81
CA TRP A 173 -2.66 -7.47 -6.36
C TRP A 173 -2.90 -6.03 -5.89
N SER A 174 -2.51 -5.03 -6.68
CA SER A 174 -2.52 -3.61 -6.27
C SER A 174 -3.95 -3.11 -6.04
N GLY A 175 -4.31 -2.81 -4.80
CA GLY A 175 -5.65 -2.40 -4.41
C GLY A 175 -6.69 -3.52 -4.37
N ALA A 176 -6.31 -4.78 -4.61
CA ALA A 176 -7.21 -5.94 -4.59
C ALA A 176 -7.84 -6.15 -3.21
N ALA A 177 -9.06 -6.66 -3.17
CA ALA A 177 -9.73 -7.03 -1.94
C ALA A 177 -9.23 -8.38 -1.41
N LEU A 178 -8.95 -8.46 -0.11
CA LEU A 178 -8.87 -9.72 0.60
C LEU A 178 -10.19 -9.97 1.32
N ILE A 179 -10.88 -11.04 0.97
CA ILE A 179 -12.25 -11.31 1.44
C ILE A 179 -12.23 -12.56 2.30
N SER A 180 -12.93 -12.50 3.45
CA SER A 180 -13.09 -13.62 4.39
C SER A 180 -14.04 -14.67 3.84
N PRO A 181 -14.08 -15.89 4.44
CA PRO A 181 -15.11 -16.89 4.15
C PRO A 181 -16.54 -16.44 4.46
N ALA A 182 -16.72 -15.36 5.23
CA ALA A 182 -18.03 -14.75 5.53
C ALA A 182 -18.39 -13.59 4.57
N GLY A 183 -17.51 -13.21 3.64
CA GLY A 183 -17.73 -12.13 2.69
C GLY A 183 -17.27 -10.74 3.16
N ASP A 184 -16.59 -10.62 4.31
CA ASP A 184 -16.09 -9.36 4.83
C ASP A 184 -14.72 -8.99 4.22
N LEU A 185 -14.43 -7.70 4.12
CA LEU A 185 -13.16 -7.19 3.67
C LEU A 185 -12.11 -7.28 4.80
N LEU A 186 -11.10 -8.12 4.63
CA LEU A 186 -10.00 -8.31 5.59
C LEU A 186 -8.79 -7.43 5.32
N GLY A 187 -8.57 -7.01 4.09
CA GLY A 187 -7.40 -6.22 3.72
C GLY A 187 -7.41 -5.71 2.29
N ILE A 188 -6.49 -4.80 2.00
CA ILE A 188 -6.25 -4.25 0.66
C ILE A 188 -4.85 -4.64 0.20
N GLY A 189 -4.75 -5.21 -1.00
CA GLY A 189 -3.51 -5.67 -1.61
C GLY A 189 -2.55 -4.52 -1.88
N SER A 190 -1.34 -4.64 -1.36
CA SER A 190 -0.31 -3.60 -1.46
C SER A 190 0.90 -4.02 -2.27
N LEU A 191 1.38 -5.27 -2.12
CA LEU A 191 2.58 -5.75 -2.78
C LEU A 191 2.44 -7.18 -3.29
N ARG A 192 3.23 -7.50 -4.32
CA ARG A 192 3.60 -8.85 -4.67
C ARG A 192 5.04 -9.08 -4.23
N MET A 193 5.28 -10.20 -3.60
CA MET A 193 6.57 -10.55 -3.01
C MET A 193 6.93 -11.99 -3.38
N GLU A 194 8.21 -12.29 -3.28
CA GLU A 194 8.74 -13.64 -3.38
C GLU A 194 9.38 -14.03 -2.04
N ARG A 195 9.09 -15.23 -1.57
CA ARG A 195 9.66 -15.78 -0.34
C ARG A 195 10.27 -17.15 -0.64
N TYR A 196 11.49 -17.37 -0.11
CA TYR A 196 12.06 -18.71 -0.10
C TYR A 196 11.36 -19.55 0.96
N ALA A 197 10.74 -20.65 0.54
CA ALA A 197 10.14 -21.61 1.44
C ALA A 197 11.22 -22.56 2.00
N GLN A 198 10.90 -23.25 3.11
CA GLN A 198 11.83 -24.20 3.73
C GLN A 198 12.20 -25.37 2.82
N ASP A 199 11.38 -25.69 1.83
CA ASP A 199 11.62 -26.70 0.79
C ASP A 199 12.58 -26.24 -0.33
N GLY A 200 13.11 -24.99 -0.23
CA GLY A 200 14.02 -24.39 -1.21
C GLY A 200 13.32 -23.79 -2.44
N HIS A 201 11.98 -23.90 -2.54
CA HIS A 201 11.23 -23.29 -3.63
C HIS A 201 10.93 -21.82 -3.36
N ILE A 202 10.90 -21.01 -4.43
CA ILE A 202 10.42 -19.63 -4.37
C ILE A 202 8.91 -19.65 -4.49
N ARG A 203 8.21 -19.09 -3.50
CA ARG A 203 6.77 -18.88 -3.53
C ARG A 203 6.44 -17.41 -3.75
N SER A 204 5.55 -17.16 -4.70
CA SER A 204 4.98 -15.82 -4.90
C SER A 204 3.77 -15.65 -3.98
N LEU A 205 3.72 -14.53 -3.28
CA LEU A 205 2.67 -14.17 -2.34
C LEU A 205 2.29 -12.70 -2.47
N ASN A 206 1.15 -12.32 -1.94
CA ASN A 206 0.80 -10.91 -1.79
C ASN A 206 0.83 -10.48 -0.32
N MET A 207 1.21 -9.23 -0.11
CA MET A 207 1.04 -8.53 1.16
C MET A 207 -0.19 -7.64 1.11
N PHE A 208 -1.05 -7.79 2.11
CA PHE A 208 -2.26 -6.99 2.30
C PHE A 208 -2.15 -6.13 3.55
N VAL A 209 -2.63 -4.90 3.45
CA VAL A 209 -2.80 -4.01 4.59
C VAL A 209 -4.13 -4.34 5.26
N PRO A 210 -4.16 -4.66 6.58
CA PRO A 210 -5.37 -5.02 7.29
C PRO A 210 -6.44 -3.94 7.22
N ALA A 211 -7.67 -4.31 6.82
CA ALA A 211 -8.76 -3.35 6.58
C ALA A 211 -9.25 -2.65 7.86
N GLU A 212 -9.17 -3.30 9.02
CA GLU A 212 -9.54 -2.70 10.31
C GLU A 212 -8.69 -1.47 10.69
N LEU A 213 -7.50 -1.32 10.10
CA LEU A 213 -6.67 -0.12 10.27
C LEU A 213 -7.30 1.15 9.70
N LEU A 214 -8.32 1.00 8.84
CA LEU A 214 -9.08 2.13 8.34
C LEU A 214 -10.00 2.75 9.39
N SER A 215 -10.61 1.95 10.26
CA SER A 215 -11.65 2.40 11.19
C SER A 215 -11.28 3.63 12.01
N PRO A 216 -10.08 3.71 12.65
CA PRO A 216 -9.70 4.86 13.46
C PRO A 216 -9.38 6.12 12.64
N ILE A 217 -9.12 5.99 11.34
CA ILE A 217 -8.68 7.09 10.48
C ILE A 217 -9.74 7.53 9.45
N LEU A 218 -10.80 6.74 9.28
CA LEU A 218 -11.82 6.94 8.25
C LEU A 218 -12.44 8.33 8.31
N GLY A 219 -12.82 8.77 9.51
CA GLY A 219 -13.52 10.04 9.69
C GLY A 219 -12.69 11.27 9.28
N ASP A 220 -11.38 11.25 9.51
CA ASP A 220 -10.48 12.32 9.11
C ASP A 220 -10.15 12.24 7.61
N LEU A 221 -9.86 11.06 7.09
CA LEU A 221 -9.64 10.86 5.65
C LEU A 221 -10.84 11.30 4.82
N ALA A 222 -12.05 10.97 5.25
CA ALA A 222 -13.29 11.36 4.56
C ALA A 222 -13.51 12.88 4.54
N ARG A 223 -12.91 13.63 5.48
CA ARG A 223 -12.93 15.09 5.52
C ARG A 223 -11.72 15.74 4.85
N GLY A 224 -10.86 14.95 4.22
CA GLY A 224 -9.60 15.44 3.62
C GLY A 224 -8.58 15.92 4.66
N ARG A 225 -8.64 15.42 5.89
CA ARG A 225 -7.73 15.79 6.97
C ARG A 225 -6.67 14.71 7.18
N PRO A 226 -5.45 15.09 7.56
CA PRO A 226 -4.47 14.12 8.03
C PRO A 226 -5.01 13.40 9.28
N ALA A 227 -5.09 12.09 9.22
CA ALA A 227 -5.56 11.28 10.35
C ALA A 227 -4.50 11.10 11.45
N ARG A 228 -3.25 11.42 11.14
CA ARG A 228 -2.09 11.31 12.03
C ARG A 228 -1.17 12.52 11.85
N PRO A 229 -0.43 12.90 12.91
CA PRO A 229 0.64 13.89 12.75
C PRO A 229 1.62 13.45 11.66
N PRO A 230 2.14 14.39 10.86
CA PRO A 230 3.18 14.07 9.89
C PRO A 230 4.43 13.56 10.59
N ARG A 231 5.10 12.60 9.96
CA ARG A 231 6.34 11.97 10.46
C ARG A 231 7.57 12.59 9.80
N PRO A 232 8.73 12.64 10.51
CA PRO A 232 10.00 12.97 9.88
C PRO A 232 10.28 12.02 8.73
N TRP A 233 10.63 12.57 7.58
CA TRP A 233 11.00 11.84 6.38
C TRP A 233 12.37 12.29 5.90
N LEU A 234 13.24 11.35 5.53
CA LEU A 234 14.59 11.60 5.05
C LEU A 234 14.71 11.52 3.52
N GLY A 235 13.86 10.73 2.89
CA GLY A 235 13.95 10.42 1.48
C GLY A 235 15.03 9.42 1.16
N VAL A 236 15.19 8.42 2.02
CA VAL A 236 16.13 7.31 1.87
C VAL A 236 15.36 6.10 1.37
N LEU A 237 15.89 5.43 0.35
CA LEU A 237 15.47 4.10 -0.06
C LEU A 237 16.51 3.12 0.49
N SER A 238 16.10 2.26 1.43
CA SER A 238 17.03 1.41 2.18
C SER A 238 16.62 -0.05 2.14
N HIS A 239 17.61 -0.94 2.12
CA HIS A 239 17.41 -2.38 2.30
C HIS A 239 18.13 -2.88 3.54
N GLU A 240 17.61 -3.97 4.08
CA GLU A 240 18.24 -4.72 5.14
C GLU A 240 19.14 -5.80 4.53
N VAL A 241 20.42 -5.75 4.88
CA VAL A 241 21.42 -6.70 4.41
C VAL A 241 22.25 -7.16 5.61
N SER A 242 22.20 -8.44 5.96
CA SER A 242 22.98 -9.03 7.06
C SER A 242 22.93 -8.22 8.36
N SER A 243 21.71 -7.84 8.79
CA SER A 243 21.46 -7.02 9.98
C SER A 243 22.09 -5.61 9.94
N HIS A 244 22.17 -5.04 8.76
CA HIS A 244 22.54 -3.65 8.53
C HIS A 244 21.53 -2.97 7.63
N VAL A 245 21.28 -1.69 7.86
CA VAL A 245 20.47 -0.85 6.98
C VAL A 245 21.37 -0.18 5.97
N VAL A 246 21.22 -0.56 4.69
CA VAL A 246 22.05 -0.07 3.59
C VAL A 246 21.22 0.88 2.70
N VAL A 247 21.75 2.05 2.41
CA VAL A 247 21.16 3.01 1.50
C VAL A 247 21.27 2.50 0.07
N MET A 248 20.15 2.24 -0.57
CA MET A 248 20.08 1.80 -1.97
C MET A 248 19.95 2.96 -2.94
N ASP A 249 19.29 4.02 -2.49
CA ASP A 249 19.14 5.26 -3.25
C ASP A 249 18.65 6.38 -2.34
N VAL A 250 18.69 7.62 -2.81
CA VAL A 250 18.13 8.78 -2.13
C VAL A 250 17.21 9.55 -3.06
N THR A 251 16.12 10.06 -2.52
CA THR A 251 15.18 10.88 -3.30
C THR A 251 15.85 12.18 -3.76
N PRO A 252 15.92 12.47 -5.07
CA PRO A 252 16.54 13.67 -5.58
C PRO A 252 15.92 14.94 -4.98
N GLY A 253 16.78 15.82 -4.44
CA GLY A 253 16.35 17.05 -3.75
C GLY A 253 15.70 16.79 -2.37
N GLY A 254 15.64 15.56 -1.91
CA GLY A 254 15.18 15.19 -0.57
C GLY A 254 16.19 15.56 0.54
N PRO A 255 15.80 15.42 1.82
CA PRO A 255 16.69 15.70 2.96
C PRO A 255 18.01 14.95 2.91
N ALA A 256 17.99 13.63 2.70
CA ALA A 256 19.17 12.79 2.63
C ALA A 256 20.10 13.17 1.46
N ALA A 257 19.53 13.48 0.29
CA ALA A 257 20.32 13.94 -0.85
C ALA A 257 21.03 15.29 -0.58
N ARG A 258 20.36 16.21 0.12
CA ARG A 258 20.97 17.49 0.53
C ARG A 258 22.06 17.33 1.59
N ALA A 259 21.99 16.31 2.40
CA ALA A 259 23.01 15.95 3.39
C ALA A 259 24.10 15.02 2.79
N GLU A 260 24.12 14.87 1.46
CA GLU A 260 25.10 14.06 0.72
C GLU A 260 25.15 12.59 1.10
N LEU A 261 24.04 12.06 1.63
CA LEU A 261 23.90 10.61 1.78
C LEU A 261 23.87 9.95 0.40
N ARG A 262 24.50 8.78 0.26
CA ARG A 262 24.74 8.14 -1.05
C ARG A 262 24.38 6.67 -1.01
N ARG A 263 24.11 6.14 -2.18
CA ARG A 263 23.99 4.69 -2.37
C ARG A 263 25.25 3.98 -1.87
N GLY A 264 25.04 2.92 -1.09
CA GLY A 264 26.10 2.10 -0.49
C GLY A 264 26.47 2.51 0.94
N ASP A 265 26.00 3.66 1.43
CA ASP A 265 26.18 4.02 2.84
C ASP A 265 25.48 2.99 3.74
N VAL A 266 26.16 2.57 4.80
CA VAL A 266 25.60 1.69 5.82
C VAL A 266 25.25 2.53 7.04
N ILE A 267 23.99 2.52 7.46
CA ILE A 267 23.52 3.23 8.65
C ILE A 267 23.78 2.37 9.87
N HIS A 268 24.72 2.77 10.72
CA HIS A 268 25.04 2.08 11.96
C HIS A 268 24.24 2.55 13.15
N GLU A 269 24.09 3.88 13.29
CA GLU A 269 23.37 4.48 14.41
C GLU A 269 22.45 5.59 13.97
N LEU A 270 21.36 5.74 14.73
CA LEU A 270 20.45 6.86 14.68
C LEU A 270 20.31 7.44 16.09
N ALA A 271 20.68 8.71 16.26
CA ALA A 271 20.72 9.40 17.55
C ALA A 271 21.48 8.63 18.63
N GLY A 272 22.66 8.09 18.29
CA GLY A 272 23.55 7.32 19.18
C GLY A 272 23.03 5.93 19.55
N LYS A 273 21.99 5.43 18.88
CA LYS A 273 21.44 4.10 19.08
C LYS A 273 21.67 3.25 17.83
N ARG A 274 22.25 2.07 18.02
CA ARG A 274 22.54 1.13 16.94
C ARG A 274 21.27 0.72 16.18
N VAL A 275 21.36 0.70 14.86
CA VAL A 275 20.29 0.28 13.92
C VAL A 275 20.70 -1.05 13.31
N ASN A 276 19.84 -2.07 13.43
CA ASN A 276 20.12 -3.41 12.91
C ASN A 276 19.12 -3.84 11.81
N ASP A 277 17.96 -3.19 11.72
CA ASP A 277 16.87 -3.51 10.82
C ASP A 277 16.07 -2.26 10.43
N LEU A 278 15.27 -2.35 9.36
CA LEU A 278 14.46 -1.24 8.89
C LEU A 278 13.35 -0.83 9.87
N ALA A 279 12.75 -1.78 10.57
CA ALA A 279 11.68 -1.48 11.52
C ALA A 279 12.19 -0.59 12.65
N SER A 280 13.28 -0.99 13.32
CA SER A 280 13.91 -0.20 14.38
C SER A 280 14.43 1.16 13.88
N PHE A 281 14.92 1.21 12.63
CA PHE A 281 15.31 2.47 12.00
C PHE A 281 14.14 3.43 11.87
N TYR A 282 13.01 2.99 11.34
CA TYR A 282 11.83 3.83 11.15
C TYR A 282 11.17 4.23 12.46
N GLU A 283 11.02 3.30 13.41
CA GLU A 283 10.47 3.59 14.74
C GLU A 283 11.29 4.68 15.46
N ARG A 284 12.61 4.56 15.44
CA ARG A 284 13.50 5.56 16.05
C ARG A 284 13.47 6.90 15.32
N LEU A 285 13.46 6.88 13.98
CA LEU A 285 13.34 8.10 13.18
C LEU A 285 12.07 8.86 13.53
N TRP A 286 10.95 8.18 13.58
CA TRP A 286 9.67 8.79 13.86
C TRP A 286 9.49 9.22 15.32
N ALA A 287 10.18 8.57 16.24
CA ALA A 287 10.21 8.94 17.66
C ALA A 287 11.00 10.24 17.94
N LEU A 288 11.81 10.74 16.98
CA LEU A 288 12.53 12.00 17.16
C LEU A 288 11.61 13.23 17.17
N GLY A 289 10.38 13.13 16.65
CA GLY A 289 9.41 14.22 16.70
C GLY A 289 8.75 14.55 15.36
N ALA A 290 8.46 15.83 15.15
CA ALA A 290 7.81 16.34 13.94
C ALA A 290 8.80 16.53 12.78
N PRO A 291 8.32 16.61 11.51
CA PRO A 291 9.15 17.03 10.37
C PRO A 291 9.91 18.34 10.66
N GLY A 292 11.13 18.42 10.17
CA GLY A 292 12.06 19.51 10.45
C GLY A 292 13.03 19.22 11.59
N VAL A 293 12.85 18.11 12.33
CA VAL A 293 13.81 17.68 13.36
C VAL A 293 15.16 17.31 12.71
N MET A 294 16.26 17.61 13.42
CA MET A 294 17.60 17.15 13.04
C MET A 294 17.76 15.68 13.39
N VAL A 295 18.20 14.90 12.43
CA VAL A 295 18.38 13.45 12.53
C VAL A 295 19.88 13.16 12.44
N PRO A 296 20.56 12.90 13.55
CA PRO A 296 21.97 12.49 13.56
C PRO A 296 22.08 11.00 13.21
N LEU A 297 22.85 10.72 12.19
CA LEU A 297 23.20 9.35 11.76
C LEU A 297 24.68 9.13 11.85
N THR A 298 25.10 7.98 12.35
CA THR A 298 26.47 7.46 12.16
C THR A 298 26.43 6.48 11.00
N ILE A 299 27.17 6.76 9.94
CA ILE A 299 27.22 5.93 8.73
C ILE A 299 28.62 5.42 8.45
N GLN A 300 28.69 4.32 7.69
CA GLN A 300 29.94 3.83 7.11
C GLN A 300 29.89 3.98 5.59
N ARG A 301 30.95 4.52 5.01
CA ARG A 301 31.19 4.66 3.56
C ARG A 301 32.62 4.27 3.25
N GLU A 302 32.82 3.32 2.34
CA GLU A 302 34.15 2.87 1.87
C GLU A 302 35.12 2.45 3.00
N GLY A 303 34.58 2.01 4.14
CA GLY A 303 35.35 1.60 5.32
C GLY A 303 35.44 2.66 6.43
N ASP A 304 35.26 3.93 6.11
CA ASP A 304 35.29 5.04 7.05
C ASP A 304 33.95 5.25 7.74
N ILE A 305 33.98 5.57 9.03
CA ILE A 305 32.80 5.86 9.85
C ILE A 305 32.79 7.35 10.17
N PHE A 306 31.64 8.02 9.94
CA PHE A 306 31.46 9.41 10.26
C PHE A 306 30.00 9.77 10.53
N ASP A 307 29.77 10.91 11.15
CA ASP A 307 28.46 11.39 11.49
C ASP A 307 27.92 12.31 10.41
N VAL A 308 26.60 12.18 10.13
CA VAL A 308 25.86 13.03 9.20
C VAL A 308 24.62 13.55 9.90
N GLU A 309 24.37 14.84 9.84
CA GLU A 309 23.14 15.44 10.34
C GLU A 309 22.17 15.76 9.19
N ILE A 310 20.95 15.22 9.25
CA ILE A 310 19.93 15.39 8.23
C ILE A 310 18.75 16.15 8.81
N ARG A 311 18.42 17.29 8.24
CA ARG A 311 17.18 17.98 8.57
C ARG A 311 16.01 17.31 7.87
N SER A 312 15.17 16.59 8.60
CA SER A 312 14.01 15.89 8.06
C SER A 312 12.97 16.84 7.43
N ALA A 313 12.10 16.30 6.59
CA ALA A 313 11.02 17.05 5.96
C ALA A 313 9.66 16.35 6.14
N ASP A 314 8.58 17.06 5.83
CA ASP A 314 7.27 16.44 5.60
C ASP A 314 7.21 15.94 4.15
N ARG A 315 7.04 14.63 3.98
CA ARG A 315 6.91 14.01 2.65
C ARG A 315 5.74 14.59 1.85
N VAL A 316 4.62 14.86 2.53
CA VAL A 316 3.41 15.42 1.89
C VAL A 316 3.67 16.84 1.38
N GLY A 317 4.51 17.59 2.07
CA GLY A 317 4.89 18.96 1.66
C GLY A 317 5.66 19.03 0.35
N LEU A 318 6.23 17.92 -0.13
CA LEU A 318 6.92 17.83 -1.43
C LEU A 318 5.97 17.43 -2.57
N GLN A 319 4.79 16.92 -2.24
CA GLN A 319 3.80 16.53 -3.23
C GLN A 319 3.07 17.75 -3.78
N ARG A 320 2.73 17.69 -5.06
CA ARG A 320 1.96 18.73 -5.73
C ARG A 320 0.59 18.86 -5.07
N LYS A 321 0.26 20.06 -4.61
CA LYS A 321 -1.10 20.35 -4.13
C LYS A 321 -2.06 20.28 -5.32
N ARG A 322 -3.16 19.55 -5.17
CA ARG A 322 -4.22 19.52 -6.17
C ARG A 322 -4.70 20.94 -6.47
N ARG A 323 -4.81 21.28 -7.73
CA ARG A 323 -5.60 22.45 -8.14
C ARG A 323 -7.07 22.05 -8.02
N LEU A 324 -7.79 22.67 -7.10
CA LEU A 324 -9.25 22.67 -7.09
C LEU A 324 -9.69 23.56 -8.25
N ASN A 325 -10.19 22.97 -9.33
CA ASN A 325 -10.87 23.69 -10.38
C ASN A 325 -12.35 23.77 -10.05
#